data_dd4f0174d0df99a7783f1c12eac117fe
#
_entry.id   dd4f0174d0df99a7783f1c12eac117fe
#
_cell.length_a   1.000
_cell.length_b   1.000
_cell.length_c   1.000
_cell.angle_alpha   90.00
_cell.angle_beta   90.00
_cell.angle_gamma   90.00
#
_symmetry.space_group_name_H-M   'P 1'
#
loop_
_entity.id
_entity.type
_entity.pdbx_description
1 polymer ?
#
loop_
_entity_poly.entity_id
_entity_poly.type
_entity_poly.pdbx_seq_one_letter_code
_entity_poly.pdbx_strand_id
1 'polypeptide(L)'
;MTDSSHENWKPASNPWAVAIVVTLAVFMEILDTTIVNVALPHVAGSLSASYDESTWVLTSYLVANGIVLPISAFLSRLFGRKQFFLICIVMFTICSFLCGIATELWQIILFRVMQGFFGGGLQPTQQSVLLDYFKPEDRGKAFGLSSIAIIVAPVLGPTLGGWITDNYSWRWVFFINIPVGIVTVLAIYQLLEDPPWEKKSEEKLTVDWTGIGL
;
A
#
# COMPACT_ATOMS: atom_id res chain seq x y z
N MET A 1 -0.43 32.12 -12.43
CA MET A 1 -0.19 32.63 -11.09
C MET A 1 0.39 31.49 -10.30
N THR A 2 1.69 31.47 -10.07
CA THR A 2 2.37 30.48 -9.22
C THR A 2 2.00 30.84 -7.79
N ASP A 3 1.24 29.97 -7.16
CA ASP A 3 0.76 30.18 -5.80
C ASP A 3 1.95 30.10 -4.83
N SER A 4 2.30 31.26 -4.25
CA SER A 4 3.37 31.42 -3.28
C SER A 4 3.21 30.57 -2.01
N SER A 5 2.06 29.90 -1.86
CA SER A 5 1.78 28.98 -0.76
C SER A 5 2.61 27.69 -0.82
N HIS A 6 2.97 27.24 -2.03
CA HIS A 6 3.80 26.04 -2.23
C HIS A 6 5.27 26.24 -1.82
N GLU A 7 5.82 27.46 -2.01
CA GLU A 7 7.22 27.74 -1.70
C GLU A 7 7.50 27.95 -0.21
N ASN A 8 6.48 28.34 0.58
CA ASN A 8 6.66 28.74 1.98
C ASN A 8 6.19 27.69 3.01
N TRP A 9 5.58 26.57 2.57
CA TRP A 9 5.12 25.56 3.51
C TRP A 9 6.30 24.77 4.09
N LYS A 10 6.35 24.72 5.40
CA LYS A 10 7.30 23.88 6.14
C LYS A 10 6.49 22.94 7.04
N PRO A 11 6.58 21.63 6.82
CA PRO A 11 5.96 20.67 7.73
C PRO A 11 6.60 20.81 9.13
N ALA A 12 5.80 20.65 10.19
CA ALA A 12 6.33 20.65 11.56
C ALA A 12 7.15 19.37 11.82
N SER A 13 6.78 18.28 11.14
CA SER A 13 7.46 16.99 11.23
C SER A 13 8.73 16.93 10.38
N ASN A 14 9.71 16.13 10.83
CA ASN A 14 10.94 15.90 10.05
C ASN A 14 10.61 15.19 8.73
N PRO A 15 10.94 15.77 7.54
CA PRO A 15 10.63 15.18 6.24
C PRO A 15 11.21 13.78 6.04
N TRP A 16 12.38 13.51 6.59
CA TRP A 16 13.01 12.19 6.47
C TRP A 16 12.28 11.12 7.29
N ALA A 17 11.77 11.49 8.48
CA ALA A 17 10.96 10.57 9.27
C ALA A 17 9.65 10.20 8.52
N VAL A 18 9.01 11.20 7.90
CA VAL A 18 7.83 10.97 7.06
C VAL A 18 8.19 10.08 5.87
N ALA A 19 9.30 10.36 5.16
CA ALA A 19 9.75 9.56 4.03
C ALA A 19 9.96 8.08 4.40
N ILE A 20 10.60 7.80 5.54
CA ILE A 20 10.80 6.43 6.02
C ILE A 20 9.47 5.74 6.28
N VAL A 21 8.54 6.41 6.94
CA VAL A 21 7.25 5.81 7.33
C VAL A 21 6.35 5.55 6.12
N VAL A 22 6.25 6.49 5.18
CA VAL A 22 5.46 6.27 3.97
C VAL A 22 6.09 5.22 3.05
N THR A 23 7.43 5.13 3.05
CA THR A 23 8.16 4.08 2.32
C THR A 23 7.95 2.71 2.97
N LEU A 24 7.85 2.63 4.30
CA LEU A 24 7.57 1.39 5.02
C LEU A 24 6.19 0.80 4.63
N ALA A 25 5.18 1.66 4.40
CA ALA A 25 3.87 1.21 3.91
C ALA A 25 3.95 0.55 2.53
N VAL A 26 4.69 1.16 1.60
CA VAL A 26 4.89 0.62 0.25
C VAL A 26 5.78 -0.63 0.29
N PHE A 27 6.79 -0.64 1.14
CA PHE A 27 7.62 -1.83 1.37
C PHE A 27 6.76 -3.02 1.83
N MET A 28 5.87 -2.80 2.80
CA MET A 28 4.95 -3.83 3.30
C MET A 28 4.04 -4.36 2.17
N GLU A 29 3.49 -3.49 1.33
CA GLU A 29 2.63 -3.85 0.19
C GLU A 29 3.37 -4.72 -0.83
N ILE A 30 4.59 -4.34 -1.22
CA ILE A 30 5.39 -5.09 -2.18
C ILE A 30 5.86 -6.42 -1.58
N LEU A 31 6.26 -6.41 -0.31
CA LEU A 31 6.67 -7.62 0.41
C LEU A 31 5.52 -8.62 0.49
N ASP A 32 4.30 -8.17 0.82
CA ASP A 32 3.10 -9.00 0.87
C ASP A 32 2.88 -9.76 -0.45
N THR A 33 2.97 -9.07 -1.57
CA THR A 33 2.78 -9.68 -2.89
C THR A 33 3.81 -10.77 -3.18
N THR A 34 5.06 -10.54 -2.83
CA THR A 34 6.17 -11.47 -3.11
C THR A 34 6.22 -12.65 -2.15
N ILE A 35 5.90 -12.44 -0.87
CA ILE A 35 5.77 -13.51 0.13
C ILE A 35 4.62 -14.46 -0.23
N VAL A 36 3.45 -13.92 -0.58
CA VAL A 36 2.26 -14.74 -0.92
C VAL A 36 2.52 -15.62 -2.14
N ASN A 37 3.27 -15.13 -3.13
CA ASN A 37 3.61 -15.92 -4.31
C ASN A 37 4.33 -17.24 -3.95
N VAL A 38 5.24 -17.21 -2.99
CA VAL A 38 5.95 -18.41 -2.51
C VAL A 38 5.03 -19.31 -1.67
N ALA A 39 4.06 -18.74 -0.98
CA ALA A 39 3.12 -19.50 -0.14
C ALA A 39 2.02 -20.24 -0.93
N LEU A 40 1.80 -19.94 -2.22
CA LEU A 40 0.72 -20.52 -3.03
C LEU A 40 0.62 -22.05 -2.98
N PRO A 41 1.70 -22.83 -3.11
CA PRO A 41 1.62 -24.29 -3.03
C PRO A 41 1.12 -24.79 -1.66
N HIS A 42 1.52 -24.11 -0.57
CA HIS A 42 1.07 -24.45 0.78
C HIS A 42 -0.41 -24.08 1.00
N VAL A 43 -0.85 -22.96 0.42
CA VAL A 43 -2.27 -22.55 0.42
C VAL A 43 -3.11 -23.59 -0.32
N ALA A 44 -2.71 -23.97 -1.54
CA ALA A 44 -3.38 -24.99 -2.35
C ALA A 44 -3.52 -26.30 -1.59
N GLY A 45 -2.40 -26.84 -1.06
CA GLY A 45 -2.39 -28.10 -0.33
C GLY A 45 -3.27 -28.07 0.93
N SER A 46 -3.25 -26.97 1.70
CA SER A 46 -4.01 -26.89 2.95
C SER A 46 -5.51 -26.65 2.77
N LEU A 47 -5.93 -26.05 1.64
CA LEU A 47 -7.32 -25.76 1.32
C LEU A 47 -7.92 -26.75 0.32
N SER A 48 -7.21 -27.84 0.02
CA SER A 48 -7.64 -28.87 -0.96
C SER A 48 -8.00 -28.27 -2.33
N ALA A 49 -7.29 -27.23 -2.74
CA ALA A 49 -7.44 -26.53 -4.01
C ALA A 49 -6.35 -26.97 -5.00
N SER A 50 -6.64 -26.88 -6.29
CA SER A 50 -5.60 -27.05 -7.31
C SER A 50 -4.63 -25.86 -7.30
N TYR A 51 -3.43 -26.06 -7.84
CA TYR A 51 -2.46 -24.98 -7.98
C TYR A 51 -3.00 -23.84 -8.83
N ASP A 52 -3.71 -24.15 -9.93
CA ASP A 52 -4.31 -23.15 -10.81
C ASP A 52 -5.36 -22.31 -10.10
N GLU A 53 -6.21 -22.92 -9.27
CA GLU A 53 -7.16 -22.18 -8.44
C GLU A 53 -6.47 -21.28 -7.42
N SER A 54 -5.37 -21.73 -6.82
CA SER A 54 -4.62 -20.94 -5.85
C SER A 54 -3.96 -19.71 -6.46
N THR A 55 -3.67 -19.69 -7.77
CA THR A 55 -3.11 -18.51 -8.45
C THR A 55 -4.05 -17.30 -8.41
N TRP A 56 -5.36 -17.53 -8.25
CA TRP A 56 -6.33 -16.45 -8.07
C TRP A 56 -6.10 -15.64 -6.82
N VAL A 57 -5.44 -16.19 -5.80
CA VAL A 57 -5.05 -15.45 -4.58
C VAL A 57 -4.13 -14.27 -4.92
N LEU A 58 -3.21 -14.45 -5.88
CA LEU A 58 -2.32 -13.40 -6.34
C LEU A 58 -2.97 -12.53 -7.43
N THR A 59 -3.60 -13.18 -8.41
CA THR A 59 -4.19 -12.50 -9.58
C THR A 59 -5.29 -11.53 -9.16
N SER A 60 -6.18 -11.94 -8.25
CA SER A 60 -7.28 -11.09 -7.78
C SER A 60 -6.77 -9.82 -7.07
N TYR A 61 -5.70 -9.95 -6.30
CA TYR A 61 -5.03 -8.81 -5.67
C TYR A 61 -4.45 -7.85 -6.72
N LEU A 62 -3.68 -8.38 -7.69
CA LEU A 62 -3.02 -7.56 -8.71
C LEU A 62 -4.04 -6.83 -9.60
N VAL A 63 -5.13 -7.49 -9.97
CA VAL A 63 -6.22 -6.87 -10.76
C VAL A 63 -6.87 -5.74 -9.97
N ALA A 64 -7.22 -5.98 -8.70
CA ALA A 64 -7.84 -4.96 -7.86
C ALA A 64 -6.89 -3.77 -7.61
N ASN A 65 -5.61 -4.04 -7.37
CA ASN A 65 -4.56 -3.03 -7.22
C ASN A 65 -4.44 -2.18 -8.49
N GLY A 66 -4.37 -2.81 -9.68
CA GLY A 66 -4.27 -2.13 -10.96
C GLY A 66 -5.48 -1.23 -11.28
N ILE A 67 -6.68 -1.64 -10.91
CA ILE A 67 -7.91 -0.83 -11.10
C ILE A 67 -7.87 0.45 -10.26
N VAL A 68 -7.33 0.38 -9.05
CA VAL A 68 -7.33 1.53 -8.12
C VAL A 68 -6.23 2.55 -8.45
N LEU A 69 -5.13 2.13 -9.05
CA LEU A 69 -4.01 3.01 -9.39
C LEU A 69 -4.44 4.33 -10.04
N PRO A 70 -5.20 4.34 -11.16
CA PRO A 70 -5.64 5.58 -11.80
C PRO A 70 -6.66 6.37 -10.97
N ILE A 71 -7.45 5.68 -10.13
CA ILE A 71 -8.50 6.29 -9.31
C ILE A 71 -7.93 6.88 -8.01
N SER A 72 -6.77 6.41 -7.57
CA SER A 72 -6.15 6.79 -6.30
C SER A 72 -5.93 8.30 -6.15
N ALA A 73 -5.52 8.99 -7.21
CA ALA A 73 -5.35 10.43 -7.22
C ALA A 73 -6.66 11.20 -6.96
N PHE A 74 -7.77 10.69 -7.52
CA PHE A 74 -9.10 11.25 -7.26
C PHE A 74 -9.54 11.02 -5.81
N LEU A 75 -9.39 9.78 -5.32
CA LEU A 75 -9.75 9.41 -3.95
C LEU A 75 -8.92 10.17 -2.92
N SER A 76 -7.62 10.36 -3.18
CA SER A 76 -6.74 11.14 -2.33
C SER A 76 -7.17 12.60 -2.22
N ARG A 77 -7.66 13.22 -3.31
CA ARG A 77 -8.22 14.58 -3.29
C ARG A 77 -9.57 14.66 -2.57
N LEU A 78 -10.39 13.61 -2.69
CA LEU A 78 -11.73 13.57 -2.08
C LEU A 78 -11.67 13.46 -0.54
N PHE A 79 -10.81 12.55 -0.04
CA PHE A 79 -10.70 12.26 1.38
C PHE A 79 -9.62 13.10 2.09
N GLY A 80 -8.72 13.74 1.34
CA GLY A 80 -7.47 14.29 1.86
C GLY A 80 -6.37 13.21 1.90
N ARG A 81 -5.14 13.63 1.68
CA ARG A 81 -4.01 12.71 1.44
C ARG A 81 -3.68 11.86 2.65
N LYS A 82 -3.61 12.47 3.82
CA LYS A 82 -3.37 11.78 5.09
C LYS A 82 -4.46 10.77 5.40
N GLN A 83 -5.73 11.19 5.31
CA GLN A 83 -6.85 10.31 5.64
C GLN A 83 -6.95 9.14 4.67
N PHE A 84 -6.81 9.40 3.36
CA PHE A 84 -6.82 8.34 2.35
C PHE A 84 -5.70 7.33 2.58
N PHE A 85 -4.48 7.79 2.86
CA PHE A 85 -3.35 6.92 3.13
C PHE A 85 -3.57 6.07 4.39
N LEU A 86 -4.08 6.67 5.47
CA LEU A 86 -4.43 5.93 6.70
C LEU A 86 -5.50 4.88 6.44
N ILE A 87 -6.57 5.22 5.70
CA ILE A 87 -7.62 4.26 5.33
C ILE A 87 -7.02 3.10 4.55
N CYS A 88 -6.17 3.37 3.56
CA CYS A 88 -5.50 2.35 2.78
C CYS A 88 -4.69 1.38 3.64
N ILE A 89 -3.85 1.88 4.56
CA ILE A 89 -3.02 1.02 5.41
C ILE A 89 -3.86 0.23 6.40
N VAL A 90 -4.83 0.86 7.06
CA VAL A 90 -5.71 0.20 8.02
C VAL A 90 -6.49 -0.93 7.35
N MET A 91 -7.13 -0.65 6.22
CA MET A 91 -7.91 -1.64 5.50
C MET A 91 -7.04 -2.73 4.90
N PHE A 92 -5.86 -2.41 4.36
CA PHE A 92 -4.88 -3.39 3.91
C PHE A 92 -4.50 -4.36 5.05
N THR A 93 -4.22 -3.82 6.24
CA THR A 93 -3.84 -4.61 7.41
C THR A 93 -4.99 -5.50 7.91
N ILE A 94 -6.22 -4.97 7.94
CA ILE A 94 -7.42 -5.74 8.30
C ILE A 94 -7.66 -6.86 7.28
N CYS A 95 -7.60 -6.58 5.98
CA CYS A 95 -7.77 -7.59 4.94
C CYS A 95 -6.67 -8.65 5.00
N SER A 96 -5.43 -8.27 5.33
CA SER A 96 -4.34 -9.20 5.56
C SER A 96 -4.64 -10.15 6.73
N PHE A 97 -5.13 -9.61 7.86
CA PHE A 97 -5.58 -10.45 8.98
C PHE A 97 -6.67 -11.43 8.55
N LEU A 98 -7.68 -10.96 7.80
CA LEU A 98 -8.77 -11.79 7.29
C LEU A 98 -8.27 -12.91 6.36
N CYS A 99 -7.29 -12.63 5.50
CA CYS A 99 -6.62 -13.65 4.68
C CYS A 99 -5.96 -14.73 5.56
N GLY A 100 -5.31 -14.32 6.65
CA GLY A 100 -4.62 -15.24 7.56
C GLY A 100 -5.56 -16.18 8.33
N ILE A 101 -6.80 -15.78 8.62
CA ILE A 101 -7.79 -16.60 9.33
C ILE A 101 -8.75 -17.34 8.39
N ALA A 102 -8.67 -17.14 7.08
CA ALA A 102 -9.54 -17.76 6.11
C ALA A 102 -9.44 -19.30 6.15
N THR A 103 -10.58 -19.96 5.98
CA THR A 103 -10.72 -21.43 6.01
C THR A 103 -10.95 -22.02 4.64
N GLU A 104 -11.35 -21.19 3.67
CA GLU A 104 -11.65 -21.60 2.31
C GLU A 104 -10.99 -20.68 1.28
N LEU A 105 -10.70 -21.20 0.10
CA LEU A 105 -10.00 -20.46 -0.95
C LEU A 105 -10.77 -19.22 -1.40
N TRP A 106 -12.08 -19.30 -1.58
CA TRP A 106 -12.89 -18.17 -2.01
C TRP A 106 -12.87 -17.00 -1.03
N GLN A 107 -12.74 -17.28 0.28
CA GLN A 107 -12.60 -16.24 1.31
C GLN A 107 -11.27 -15.47 1.12
N ILE A 108 -10.17 -16.20 0.90
CA ILE A 108 -8.88 -15.56 0.63
C ILE A 108 -8.97 -14.70 -0.62
N ILE A 109 -9.53 -15.21 -1.71
CA ILE A 109 -9.68 -14.47 -2.96
C ILE A 109 -10.46 -13.18 -2.73
N LEU A 110 -11.59 -13.24 -2.00
CA LEU A 110 -12.38 -12.05 -1.68
C LEU A 110 -11.59 -11.03 -0.86
N PHE A 111 -10.90 -11.49 0.18
CA PHE A 111 -10.09 -10.60 1.02
C PHE A 111 -8.89 -10.04 0.27
N ARG A 112 -8.31 -10.78 -0.68
CA ARG A 112 -7.24 -10.32 -1.57
C ARG A 112 -7.72 -9.25 -2.55
N VAL A 113 -8.94 -9.36 -3.09
CA VAL A 113 -9.55 -8.27 -3.87
C VAL A 113 -9.64 -6.99 -3.04
N MET A 114 -10.16 -7.09 -1.82
CA MET A 114 -10.27 -5.94 -0.92
C MET A 114 -8.88 -5.38 -0.55
N GLN A 115 -7.94 -6.25 -0.23
CA GLN A 115 -6.55 -5.87 0.11
C GLN A 115 -5.86 -5.18 -1.07
N GLY A 116 -6.02 -5.70 -2.30
CA GLY A 116 -5.50 -5.10 -3.53
C GLY A 116 -6.11 -3.73 -3.81
N PHE A 117 -7.42 -3.57 -3.58
CA PHE A 117 -8.09 -2.29 -3.72
C PHE A 117 -7.47 -1.21 -2.82
N PHE A 118 -7.23 -1.50 -1.56
CA PHE A 118 -6.62 -0.54 -0.64
C PHE A 118 -5.09 -0.44 -0.84
N GLY A 119 -4.42 -1.52 -1.22
CA GLY A 119 -2.99 -1.54 -1.55
C GLY A 119 -2.64 -0.61 -2.72
N GLY A 120 -3.47 -0.62 -3.79
CA GLY A 120 -3.26 0.21 -4.98
C GLY A 120 -3.22 1.73 -4.74
N GLY A 121 -3.73 2.19 -3.60
CA GLY A 121 -3.63 3.59 -3.20
C GLY A 121 -2.33 3.98 -2.51
N LEU A 122 -1.55 3.00 -2.02
CA LEU A 122 -0.37 3.28 -1.18
C LEU A 122 0.78 3.91 -1.97
N GLN A 123 1.16 3.34 -3.09
CA GLN A 123 2.30 3.78 -3.88
C GLN A 123 2.13 5.19 -4.48
N PRO A 124 0.99 5.52 -5.14
CA PRO A 124 0.76 6.87 -5.67
C PRO A 124 0.71 7.93 -4.57
N THR A 125 0.08 7.60 -3.43
CA THR A 125 -0.02 8.54 -2.31
C THR A 125 1.34 8.78 -1.67
N GLN A 126 2.16 7.75 -1.48
CA GLN A 126 3.54 7.87 -1.01
C GLN A 126 4.37 8.80 -1.90
N GLN A 127 4.30 8.61 -3.24
CA GLN A 127 5.02 9.48 -4.18
C GLN A 127 4.56 10.94 -4.06
N SER A 128 3.26 11.18 -3.93
CA SER A 128 2.71 12.52 -3.74
C SER A 128 3.22 13.16 -2.43
N VAL A 129 3.24 12.41 -1.32
CA VAL A 129 3.77 12.88 -0.05
C VAL A 129 5.24 13.27 -0.17
N LEU A 130 6.07 12.45 -0.84
CA LEU A 130 7.48 12.77 -1.04
C LEU A 130 7.67 14.06 -1.85
N LEU A 131 6.85 14.28 -2.88
CA LEU A 131 6.91 15.51 -3.67
C LEU A 131 6.57 16.77 -2.88
N ASP A 132 5.68 16.68 -1.89
CA ASP A 132 5.28 17.81 -1.07
C ASP A 132 6.27 18.13 0.05
N TYR A 133 6.82 17.08 0.68
CA TYR A 133 7.71 17.24 1.83
C TYR A 133 9.13 17.61 1.46
N PHE A 134 9.55 17.36 0.21
CA PHE A 134 10.93 17.60 -0.23
C PHE A 134 11.02 18.67 -1.31
N LYS A 135 11.99 19.57 -1.14
CA LYS A 135 12.33 20.55 -2.17
C LYS A 135 12.89 19.84 -3.42
N PRO A 136 12.79 20.47 -4.61
CA PRO A 136 13.26 19.85 -5.86
C PRO A 136 14.66 19.27 -5.78
N GLU A 137 15.59 19.92 -5.05
CA GLU A 137 16.99 19.50 -4.91
C GLU A 137 17.14 18.18 -4.12
N ASP A 138 16.25 17.92 -3.16
CA ASP A 138 16.32 16.75 -2.27
C ASP A 138 15.37 15.61 -2.68
N ARG A 139 14.47 15.84 -3.65
CA ARG A 139 13.54 14.82 -4.13
C ARG A 139 14.24 13.55 -4.61
N GLY A 140 15.36 13.71 -5.32
CA GLY A 140 16.15 12.57 -5.79
C GLY A 140 16.63 11.65 -4.67
N LYS A 141 17.02 12.20 -3.52
CA LYS A 141 17.42 11.40 -2.34
C LYS A 141 16.21 10.70 -1.71
N ALA A 142 15.07 11.38 -1.59
CA ALA A 142 13.85 10.81 -1.03
C ALA A 142 13.31 9.67 -1.88
N PHE A 143 13.26 9.84 -3.20
CA PHE A 143 12.90 8.77 -4.14
C PHE A 143 13.94 7.65 -4.17
N GLY A 144 15.23 7.96 -3.97
CA GLY A 144 16.29 6.97 -3.81
C GLY A 144 16.04 6.04 -2.61
N LEU A 145 15.63 6.58 -1.46
CA LEU A 145 15.23 5.80 -0.29
C LEU A 145 14.06 4.87 -0.62
N SER A 146 13.02 5.39 -1.29
CA SER A 146 11.87 4.60 -1.73
C SER A 146 12.28 3.49 -2.70
N SER A 147 13.16 3.78 -3.65
CA SER A 147 13.65 2.81 -4.64
C SER A 147 14.40 1.65 -3.97
N ILE A 148 15.19 1.91 -2.92
CA ILE A 148 15.85 0.85 -2.15
C ILE A 148 14.81 -0.10 -1.55
N ALA A 149 13.73 0.42 -0.95
CA ALA A 149 12.67 -0.40 -0.38
C ALA A 149 11.96 -1.25 -1.44
N ILE A 150 11.66 -0.66 -2.61
CA ILE A 150 11.03 -1.34 -3.75
C ILE A 150 11.89 -2.48 -4.29
N ILE A 151 13.21 -2.33 -4.28
CA ILE A 151 14.15 -3.36 -4.76
C ILE A 151 14.36 -4.45 -3.70
N VAL A 152 14.45 -4.06 -2.43
CA VAL A 152 14.74 -4.99 -1.32
C VAL A 152 13.55 -5.89 -1.01
N ALA A 153 12.31 -5.39 -1.08
CA ALA A 153 11.12 -6.16 -0.75
C ALA A 153 10.98 -7.45 -1.59
N PRO A 154 11.12 -7.43 -2.94
CA PRO A 154 11.06 -8.66 -3.74
C PRO A 154 12.21 -9.64 -3.48
N VAL A 155 13.35 -9.16 -3.03
CA VAL A 155 14.49 -10.02 -2.67
C VAL A 155 14.25 -10.72 -1.33
N LEU A 156 13.67 -10.02 -0.37
CA LEU A 156 13.35 -10.57 0.95
C LEU A 156 12.12 -11.50 0.90
N GLY A 157 11.16 -11.21 0.02
CA GLY A 157 9.90 -11.94 -0.05
C GLY A 157 10.06 -13.45 -0.16
N PRO A 158 10.76 -13.97 -1.17
CA PRO A 158 10.97 -15.42 -1.31
C PRO A 158 11.69 -16.06 -0.12
N THR A 159 12.71 -15.39 0.41
CA THR A 159 13.48 -15.90 1.55
C THR A 159 12.64 -15.98 2.82
N LEU A 160 11.93 -14.90 3.14
CA LEU A 160 11.04 -14.85 4.31
C LEU A 160 9.82 -15.75 4.13
N GLY A 161 9.23 -15.75 2.93
CA GLY A 161 8.07 -16.58 2.62
C GLY A 161 8.37 -18.06 2.71
N GLY A 162 9.47 -18.52 2.11
CA GLY A 162 9.92 -19.90 2.21
C GLY A 162 10.19 -20.29 3.67
N TRP A 163 10.97 -19.49 4.40
CA TRP A 163 11.27 -19.78 5.80
C TRP A 163 10.00 -19.85 6.68
N ILE A 164 9.05 -18.93 6.47
CA ILE A 164 7.79 -18.89 7.23
C ILE A 164 6.94 -20.14 6.90
N THR A 165 6.80 -20.49 5.65
CA THR A 165 5.96 -21.62 5.21
C THR A 165 6.54 -22.97 5.61
N ASP A 166 7.86 -23.10 5.62
CA ASP A 166 8.54 -24.35 5.98
C ASP A 166 8.60 -24.61 7.50
N ASN A 167 8.70 -23.54 8.31
CA ASN A 167 8.85 -23.66 9.77
C ASN A 167 7.57 -23.42 10.56
N TYR A 168 6.59 -22.71 9.96
CA TYR A 168 5.33 -22.36 10.58
C TYR A 168 4.17 -22.69 9.64
N SER A 169 3.12 -21.89 9.64
CA SER A 169 1.98 -21.99 8.72
C SER A 169 2.04 -20.89 7.66
N TRP A 170 1.59 -21.20 6.43
CA TRP A 170 1.41 -20.20 5.38
C TRP A 170 0.57 -18.99 5.82
N ARG A 171 -0.26 -19.13 6.82
CA ARG A 171 -1.08 -18.05 7.38
C ARG A 171 -0.25 -16.89 7.93
N TRP A 172 0.96 -17.18 8.40
CA TRP A 172 1.87 -16.17 8.95
C TRP A 172 2.41 -15.21 7.89
N VAL A 173 2.37 -15.58 6.61
CA VAL A 173 2.74 -14.64 5.54
C VAL A 173 1.81 -13.44 5.47
N PHE A 174 0.57 -13.60 5.93
CA PHE A 174 -0.40 -12.52 6.05
C PHE A 174 -0.28 -11.81 7.40
N PHE A 175 -0.04 -12.55 8.48
CA PHE A 175 0.05 -11.95 9.82
C PHE A 175 1.26 -11.06 10.02
N ILE A 176 2.33 -11.22 9.26
CA ILE A 176 3.53 -10.36 9.31
C ILE A 176 3.19 -8.89 8.98
N ASN A 177 2.14 -8.64 8.21
CA ASN A 177 1.69 -7.30 7.87
C ASN A 177 1.03 -6.57 9.05
N ILE A 178 0.53 -7.29 10.06
CA ILE A 178 -0.21 -6.69 11.17
C ILE A 178 0.69 -5.79 12.03
N PRO A 179 1.81 -6.27 12.60
CA PRO A 179 2.67 -5.43 13.41
C PRO A 179 3.25 -4.25 12.59
N VAL A 180 3.63 -4.49 11.33
CA VAL A 180 4.15 -3.43 10.45
C VAL A 180 3.06 -2.40 10.16
N GLY A 181 1.84 -2.84 9.84
CA GLY A 181 0.70 -1.97 9.59
C GLY A 181 0.34 -1.10 10.79
N ILE A 182 0.29 -1.69 11.99
CA ILE A 182 -0.01 -0.94 13.23
C ILE A 182 1.05 0.13 13.48
N VAL A 183 2.33 -0.22 13.41
CA VAL A 183 3.43 0.75 13.59
C VAL A 183 3.34 1.87 12.57
N THR A 184 3.08 1.52 11.30
CA THR A 184 2.98 2.49 10.20
C THR A 184 1.77 3.42 10.38
N VAL A 185 0.60 2.91 10.77
CA VAL A 185 -0.59 3.72 11.05
C VAL A 185 -0.32 4.72 12.17
N LEU A 186 0.26 4.27 13.29
CA LEU A 186 0.57 5.13 14.43
C LEU A 186 1.58 6.22 14.06
N ALA A 187 2.62 5.85 13.30
CA ALA A 187 3.64 6.79 12.87
C ALA A 187 3.08 7.82 11.87
N ILE A 188 2.26 7.40 10.88
CA ILE A 188 1.63 8.33 9.94
C ILE A 188 0.63 9.25 10.64
N TYR A 189 -0.16 8.72 11.57
CA TYR A 189 -1.10 9.54 12.33
C TYR A 189 -0.40 10.70 13.05
N GLN A 190 0.80 10.46 13.59
CA GLN A 190 1.58 11.45 14.32
C GLN A 190 2.42 12.38 13.42
N LEU A 191 2.99 11.85 12.34
CA LEU A 191 4.02 12.54 11.57
C LEU A 191 3.50 13.19 10.28
N LEU A 192 2.48 12.60 9.64
CA LEU A 192 1.99 13.11 8.36
C LEU A 192 1.01 14.25 8.58
N GLU A 193 1.24 15.37 7.89
CA GLU A 193 0.39 16.55 7.87
C GLU A 193 -0.10 16.80 6.45
N ASP A 194 -1.35 17.21 6.31
CA ASP A 194 -1.89 17.63 5.02
C ASP A 194 -1.42 19.06 4.71
N PRO A 195 -0.84 19.31 3.53
CA PRO A 195 -0.44 20.65 3.16
C PRO A 195 -1.66 21.59 3.03
N PRO A 196 -1.50 22.92 3.30
CA PRO A 196 -2.62 23.87 3.34
C PRO A 196 -3.43 23.99 2.04
N TRP A 197 -2.79 23.74 0.89
CA TRP A 197 -3.45 23.78 -0.43
C TRP A 197 -4.32 22.56 -0.71
N GLU A 198 -4.22 21.50 0.10
CA GLU A 198 -5.05 20.31 -0.02
C GLU A 198 -6.39 20.42 0.73
N LYS A 199 -6.59 21.54 1.45
CA LYS A 199 -7.87 21.80 2.09
C LYS A 199 -8.95 21.99 1.03
N LYS A 200 -9.75 20.90 0.87
CA LYS A 200 -11.05 20.84 0.18
C LYS A 200 -11.19 21.88 -0.93
N SER A 201 -10.78 21.54 -2.12
CA SER A 201 -11.31 22.18 -3.30
C SER A 201 -12.82 21.96 -3.26
N GLU A 202 -13.59 23.03 -2.95
CA GLU A 202 -15.05 23.06 -3.13
C GLU A 202 -15.43 23.06 -4.62
N GLU A 203 -14.47 23.07 -5.50
CA GLU A 203 -14.67 22.81 -6.92
C GLU A 203 -15.26 21.42 -7.11
N LYS A 204 -16.42 21.38 -7.73
CA LYS A 204 -17.10 20.15 -8.14
C LYS A 204 -16.09 19.28 -8.90
N LEU A 205 -15.57 18.26 -8.21
CA LEU A 205 -14.71 17.25 -8.83
C LEU A 205 -15.51 16.58 -9.94
N THR A 206 -15.25 16.96 -11.17
CA THR A 206 -15.83 16.30 -12.34
C THR A 206 -15.04 15.02 -12.59
N VAL A 207 -15.70 13.90 -12.40
CA VAL A 207 -15.13 12.59 -12.72
C VAL A 207 -15.11 12.46 -14.23
N ASP A 208 -13.92 12.30 -14.80
CA ASP A 208 -13.78 11.94 -16.22
C ASP A 208 -14.09 10.45 -16.40
N TRP A 209 -15.37 10.15 -16.55
CA TRP A 209 -15.88 8.78 -16.75
C TRP A 209 -15.36 8.16 -18.07
N THR A 210 -14.98 8.98 -19.04
CA THR A 210 -14.41 8.50 -20.31
C THR A 210 -12.96 8.05 -20.14
N GLY A 211 -12.17 8.76 -19.34
CA GLY A 211 -10.79 8.37 -19.03
C GLY A 211 -10.66 7.17 -18.10
N ILE A 212 -11.69 6.86 -17.30
CA ILE A 212 -11.70 5.66 -16.43
C ILE A 212 -12.14 4.41 -17.20
N GLY A 213 -12.92 4.57 -18.26
CA GLY A 213 -13.48 3.45 -19.05
C GLY A 213 -12.65 3.01 -20.25
N LEU A 214 -11.54 3.69 -20.54
CA LEU A 214 -10.56 3.37 -21.58
C LEU A 214 -9.34 2.67 -20.98
#